data_1ded5f4fb3863f48b4ca20b16dbb4a7f
#
_entry.id   1ded5f4fb3863f48b4ca20b16dbb4a7f
#
_cell.length_a   1.000
_cell.length_b   1.000
_cell.length_c   1.000
_cell.angle_alpha   90.00
_cell.angle_beta   90.00
_cell.angle_gamma   90.00
#
_symmetry.space_group_name_H-M   'P 1'
#
loop_
_entity.id
_entity.type
_entity.pdbx_description
1 polymer ?
#
loop_
_entity_poly.entity_id
_entity_poly.type
_entity_poly.pdbx_seq_one_letter_code
_entity_poly.pdbx_strand_id
1 'polypeptide(L)'
;MKSYLRFLSRNKRYTAIQVVGLSLSLAFVIILTSWLVNIFKMSREHPEYDDIYAVCFNNNLNTTWALGTYISDNFPEIESSSAMLLFQGHFSLKDAEYVRIYWCEENFFDFFPQEFIAGDASFLKVPSEVGISETFARKHFHGEDPIGKIVTLSDVDYIVSAVYKDFGNGLMKYQDMIMSMSTRGTMQQVLPMDEMLSGMITMIKFKDGIDINSAQDKIKKEIVEYYNGIGDQRVTELINEYGDDAKEYAHNTVARVLGDNHCRFIRYDEITYDETNEYFTLNTKFTIRIVIILVIILLLTALMNYVNLNVALAGKRGKEAATKNLLGSQKSETYFLYFREAFVITLFCTILGSALAVAVLPSINSLMQGYEGLGSKFNIAFEPLTVAAILFIISVTSLLSSMIPGYYVSKFSALDVTKGTFRFKRKTVLNKVFIGLQIVLSVVFMTFSCILQVSYHNMLNAESGFEHENLFYLVPSDQLRVDKNACNALKNDLEIIPEISAIDYTYDVPFDGYIFQLPLDESDDNIVQINLVECTQEHSIYLDLKYSPDTSMIQEMGYG
;
A
#
# COMPACT_ATOMS: atom_id res chain seq x y z
N MET A 1 -12.10 -26.19 -36.23
CA MET A 1 -10.86 -26.35 -35.42
C MET A 1 -9.69 -26.92 -36.21
N LYS A 2 -9.79 -28.11 -36.84
CA LYS A 2 -8.68 -28.72 -37.61
C LYS A 2 -8.13 -27.80 -38.74
N SER A 3 -9.00 -27.05 -39.44
CA SER A 3 -8.61 -26.07 -40.47
C SER A 3 -7.79 -24.91 -39.87
N TYR A 4 -8.21 -24.40 -38.71
CA TYR A 4 -7.52 -23.31 -38.02
C TYR A 4 -6.13 -23.72 -37.49
N LEU A 5 -6.03 -24.87 -36.85
CA LEU A 5 -4.74 -25.39 -36.38
C LEU A 5 -3.75 -25.62 -37.55
N ARG A 6 -4.24 -26.15 -38.68
CA ARG A 6 -3.46 -26.30 -39.91
C ARG A 6 -3.06 -24.95 -40.50
N PHE A 7 -3.91 -23.93 -40.41
CA PHE A 7 -3.58 -22.58 -40.83
C PHE A 7 -2.49 -21.96 -39.94
N LEU A 8 -2.56 -22.11 -38.62
CA LEU A 8 -1.52 -21.65 -37.68
C LEU A 8 -0.18 -22.34 -37.95
N SER A 9 -0.18 -23.64 -38.16
CA SER A 9 1.05 -24.42 -38.44
C SER A 9 1.73 -24.05 -39.76
N ARG A 10 0.97 -23.60 -40.76
CA ARG A 10 1.50 -23.12 -42.05
C ARG A 10 2.01 -21.68 -41.99
N ASN A 11 1.61 -20.87 -41.01
CA ASN A 11 2.00 -19.47 -40.82
C ASN A 11 2.80 -19.29 -39.52
N LYS A 12 3.79 -20.13 -39.26
CA LYS A 12 4.53 -20.24 -37.98
C LYS A 12 5.04 -18.90 -37.43
N ARG A 13 5.66 -18.06 -38.28
CA ARG A 13 6.21 -16.75 -37.87
C ARG A 13 5.12 -15.83 -37.30
N TYR A 14 3.99 -15.72 -38.00
CA TYR A 14 2.84 -14.89 -37.54
C TYR A 14 2.22 -15.45 -36.28
N THR A 15 2.07 -16.77 -36.19
CA THR A 15 1.55 -17.45 -35.01
C THR A 15 2.46 -17.22 -33.80
N ALA A 16 3.79 -17.32 -33.99
CA ALA A 16 4.75 -17.07 -32.90
C ALA A 16 4.65 -15.62 -32.38
N ILE A 17 4.65 -14.63 -33.27
CA ILE A 17 4.51 -13.21 -32.88
C ILE A 17 3.21 -12.99 -32.12
N GLN A 18 2.12 -13.60 -32.59
CA GLN A 18 0.81 -13.48 -31.95
C GLN A 18 0.78 -14.12 -30.57
N VAL A 19 1.28 -15.35 -30.45
CA VAL A 19 1.31 -16.08 -29.18
C VAL A 19 2.20 -15.38 -28.17
N VAL A 20 3.42 -15.00 -28.55
CA VAL A 20 4.35 -14.31 -27.64
C VAL A 20 3.76 -12.97 -27.19
N GLY A 21 3.31 -12.12 -28.13
CA GLY A 21 2.78 -10.81 -27.79
C GLY A 21 1.52 -10.88 -26.92
N LEU A 22 0.59 -11.80 -27.24
CA LEU A 22 -0.63 -11.96 -26.46
C LEU A 22 -0.36 -12.58 -25.09
N SER A 23 0.51 -13.59 -24.99
CA SER A 23 0.87 -14.21 -23.71
C SER A 23 1.59 -13.25 -22.79
N LEU A 24 2.49 -12.42 -23.31
CA LEU A 24 3.19 -11.42 -22.51
C LEU A 24 2.22 -10.35 -21.99
N SER A 25 1.36 -9.80 -22.84
CA SER A 25 0.34 -8.84 -22.41
C SER A 25 -0.62 -9.42 -21.37
N LEU A 26 -1.06 -10.67 -21.57
CA LEU A 26 -1.96 -11.35 -20.63
C LEU A 26 -1.26 -11.69 -19.31
N ALA A 27 0.06 -11.97 -19.31
CA ALA A 27 0.80 -12.17 -18.07
C ALA A 27 0.73 -10.93 -17.16
N PHE A 28 1.01 -9.74 -17.71
CA PHE A 28 0.88 -8.49 -16.95
C PHE A 28 -0.57 -8.20 -16.53
N VAL A 29 -1.53 -8.43 -17.43
CA VAL A 29 -2.95 -8.27 -17.09
C VAL A 29 -3.36 -9.19 -15.93
N ILE A 30 -2.87 -10.44 -15.90
CA ILE A 30 -3.15 -11.39 -14.82
C ILE A 30 -2.55 -10.90 -13.51
N ILE A 31 -1.30 -10.44 -13.49
CA ILE A 31 -0.63 -9.92 -12.29
C ILE A 31 -1.42 -8.73 -11.73
N LEU A 32 -1.70 -7.73 -12.57
CA LEU A 32 -2.41 -6.52 -12.16
C LEU A 32 -3.86 -6.80 -11.75
N THR A 33 -4.55 -7.70 -12.45
CA THR A 33 -5.94 -8.09 -12.10
C THR A 33 -5.95 -8.86 -10.78
N SER A 34 -5.00 -9.79 -10.56
CA SER A 34 -4.89 -10.51 -9.29
C SER A 34 -4.62 -9.56 -8.14
N TRP A 35 -3.75 -8.57 -8.33
CA TRP A 35 -3.50 -7.52 -7.34
C TRP A 35 -4.75 -6.70 -7.03
N LEU A 36 -5.50 -6.24 -8.05
CA LEU A 36 -6.77 -5.53 -7.85
C LEU A 36 -7.79 -6.37 -7.09
N VAL A 37 -7.95 -7.65 -7.46
CA VAL A 37 -8.86 -8.56 -6.76
C VAL A 37 -8.44 -8.74 -5.30
N ASN A 38 -7.13 -8.86 -5.04
CA ASN A 38 -6.60 -8.98 -3.69
C ASN A 38 -6.92 -7.73 -2.84
N ILE A 39 -6.75 -6.53 -3.39
CA ILE A 39 -7.11 -5.28 -2.69
C ILE A 39 -8.60 -5.24 -2.35
N PHE A 40 -9.48 -5.55 -3.30
CA PHE A 40 -10.92 -5.57 -3.06
C PHE A 40 -11.34 -6.65 -2.06
N LYS A 41 -10.61 -7.77 -2.00
CA LYS A 41 -10.84 -8.80 -1.00
C LYS A 41 -10.35 -8.35 0.38
N MET A 42 -9.16 -7.78 0.44
CA MET A 42 -8.52 -7.30 1.66
C MET A 42 -9.37 -6.24 2.37
N SER A 43 -9.95 -5.31 1.60
CA SER A 43 -10.83 -4.28 2.17
C SER A 43 -12.15 -4.85 2.73
N ARG A 44 -12.46 -6.11 2.48
CA ARG A 44 -13.69 -6.81 2.93
C ARG A 44 -13.37 -8.15 3.61
N GLU A 45 -12.22 -8.25 4.25
CA GLU A 45 -11.82 -9.49 4.92
C GLU A 45 -12.65 -9.77 6.17
N HIS A 46 -13.14 -8.72 6.85
CA HIS A 46 -14.02 -8.87 7.99
C HIS A 46 -15.46 -9.14 7.53
N PRO A 47 -16.18 -10.16 8.08
CA PRO A 47 -17.54 -10.47 7.66
C PRO A 47 -18.54 -9.35 7.92
N GLU A 48 -18.32 -8.53 8.94
CA GLU A 48 -19.17 -7.41 9.37
C GLU A 48 -18.54 -6.04 9.05
N TYR A 49 -17.77 -5.95 7.94
CA TYR A 49 -17.05 -4.74 7.56
C TYR A 49 -17.96 -3.50 7.34
N ASP A 50 -19.25 -3.72 7.08
CA ASP A 50 -20.22 -2.63 6.89
C ASP A 50 -20.56 -1.91 8.20
N ASP A 51 -20.39 -2.57 9.36
CA ASP A 51 -20.73 -2.05 10.69
C ASP A 51 -19.51 -1.57 11.48
N ILE A 52 -18.29 -1.78 10.93
CA ILE A 52 -17.02 -1.40 11.55
C ILE A 52 -16.46 -0.13 10.91
N TYR A 53 -16.04 0.81 11.77
CA TYR A 53 -15.49 2.10 11.36
C TYR A 53 -14.24 2.47 12.16
N ALA A 54 -13.26 3.10 11.50
CA ALA A 54 -12.18 3.81 12.16
C ALA A 54 -12.62 5.26 12.48
N VAL A 55 -12.29 5.73 13.66
CA VAL A 55 -12.52 7.13 14.04
C VAL A 55 -11.37 7.97 13.53
N CYS A 56 -11.68 9.01 12.77
CA CYS A 56 -10.72 9.95 12.23
C CYS A 56 -11.04 11.36 12.76
N PHE A 57 -10.06 12.00 13.38
CA PHE A 57 -10.16 13.35 13.90
C PHE A 57 -9.15 14.26 13.21
N ASN A 58 -9.61 15.40 12.71
CA ASN A 58 -8.78 16.36 11.94
C ASN A 58 -7.95 15.73 10.81
N ASN A 59 -8.59 14.87 10.02
CA ASN A 59 -7.91 14.12 8.97
C ASN A 59 -6.72 13.25 9.45
N ASN A 60 -6.74 12.85 10.71
CA ASN A 60 -5.77 11.94 11.29
C ASN A 60 -6.50 10.77 11.98
N LEU A 61 -5.97 9.56 11.86
CA LEU A 61 -6.46 8.38 12.56
C LEU A 61 -5.97 8.32 14.02
N ASN A 62 -5.05 9.21 14.40
CA ASN A 62 -4.57 9.29 15.77
C ASN A 62 -5.65 9.82 16.69
N THR A 63 -5.97 9.05 17.70
CA THR A 63 -6.97 9.34 18.74
C THR A 63 -6.38 9.16 20.13
N THR A 64 -7.14 9.52 21.17
CA THR A 64 -6.77 9.20 22.55
C THR A 64 -7.18 7.77 22.90
N TRP A 65 -6.48 7.13 23.83
CA TRP A 65 -6.87 5.80 24.31
C TRP A 65 -8.25 5.80 24.93
N ALA A 66 -8.57 6.80 25.73
CA ALA A 66 -9.85 6.91 26.43
C ALA A 66 -11.04 7.08 25.48
N LEU A 67 -10.82 7.48 24.22
CA LEU A 67 -11.90 7.72 23.25
C LEU A 67 -12.75 6.47 22.98
N GLY A 68 -12.12 5.32 22.81
CA GLY A 68 -12.84 4.05 22.56
C GLY A 68 -13.79 3.72 23.70
N THR A 69 -13.29 3.75 24.94
CA THR A 69 -14.10 3.53 26.16
C THR A 69 -15.18 4.59 26.30
N TYR A 70 -14.84 5.86 26.08
CA TYR A 70 -15.83 6.95 26.12
C TYR A 70 -16.99 6.72 25.15
N ILE A 71 -16.69 6.33 23.90
CA ILE A 71 -17.71 6.06 22.89
C ILE A 71 -18.57 4.85 23.30
N SER A 72 -17.97 3.76 23.73
CA SER A 72 -18.70 2.55 24.12
C SER A 72 -19.61 2.75 25.33
N ASP A 73 -19.19 3.57 26.29
CA ASP A 73 -19.93 3.83 27.52
C ASP A 73 -21.10 4.81 27.33
N ASN A 74 -20.94 5.77 26.41
CA ASN A 74 -21.94 6.86 26.27
C ASN A 74 -22.91 6.66 25.11
N PHE A 75 -22.62 5.73 24.16
CA PHE A 75 -23.46 5.53 22.99
C PHE A 75 -24.00 4.11 22.91
N PRO A 76 -25.29 3.91 23.24
CA PRO A 76 -25.91 2.58 23.20
C PRO A 76 -26.02 2.00 21.78
N GLU A 77 -25.82 2.80 20.75
CA GLU A 77 -25.77 2.41 19.35
C GLU A 77 -24.48 1.63 19.01
N ILE A 78 -23.44 1.76 19.83
CA ILE A 78 -22.15 1.08 19.65
C ILE A 78 -22.21 -0.28 20.35
N GLU A 79 -21.75 -1.31 19.67
CA GLU A 79 -21.61 -2.66 20.20
C GLU A 79 -20.30 -2.81 20.98
N SER A 80 -19.22 -2.39 20.37
CA SER A 80 -17.87 -2.44 20.95
C SER A 80 -16.92 -1.43 20.30
N SER A 81 -15.83 -1.13 20.99
CA SER A 81 -14.71 -0.37 20.45
C SER A 81 -13.41 -1.10 20.74
N SER A 82 -12.37 -0.83 19.97
CA SER A 82 -11.01 -1.32 20.21
C SER A 82 -10.00 -0.24 19.88
N ALA A 83 -9.10 0.03 20.82
CA ALA A 83 -7.97 0.90 20.60
C ALA A 83 -6.71 0.08 20.37
N MET A 84 -5.86 0.56 19.46
CA MET A 84 -4.57 -0.04 19.17
C MET A 84 -3.53 1.04 18.95
N LEU A 85 -2.31 0.77 19.37
CA LEU A 85 -1.16 1.60 19.10
C LEU A 85 -0.27 0.91 18.09
N LEU A 86 -0.17 1.51 16.92
CA LEU A 86 0.71 1.07 15.85
C LEU A 86 2.02 1.85 15.98
N PHE A 87 2.91 1.36 16.79
CA PHE A 87 4.18 2.01 17.02
C PHE A 87 5.24 1.41 16.08
N GLN A 88 5.81 2.24 15.24
CA GLN A 88 7.04 1.92 14.50
C GLN A 88 8.25 2.30 15.37
N GLY A 89 8.29 1.79 16.58
CA GLY A 89 9.37 2.03 17.52
C GLY A 89 10.35 0.88 17.50
N HIS A 90 11.58 1.22 17.69
CA HIS A 90 12.68 0.29 17.67
C HIS A 90 12.83 -0.32 19.05
N PHE A 91 12.18 -1.46 19.32
CA PHE A 91 12.52 -2.27 20.46
C PHE A 91 13.68 -3.18 20.07
N SER A 92 14.76 -3.05 20.80
CA SER A 92 15.93 -3.88 20.62
C SER A 92 15.69 -5.24 21.27
N LEU A 93 15.71 -6.31 20.50
CA LEU A 93 15.95 -7.65 21.04
C LEU A 93 17.36 -7.71 21.61
N LYS A 94 17.62 -8.69 22.48
CA LYS A 94 18.94 -8.92 23.09
C LYS A 94 20.10 -8.94 22.09
N ASP A 95 19.82 -9.25 20.83
CA ASP A 95 20.74 -9.26 19.70
C ASP A 95 20.72 -7.97 18.86
N ALA A 96 20.18 -6.87 19.40
CA ALA A 96 20.06 -5.56 18.74
C ALA A 96 19.21 -5.56 17.44
N GLU A 97 18.23 -6.43 17.35
CA GLU A 97 17.29 -6.45 16.24
C GLU A 97 16.05 -5.61 16.55
N TYR A 98 15.65 -4.81 15.58
CA TYR A 98 14.43 -4.02 15.67
C TYR A 98 13.21 -4.88 15.33
N VAL A 99 12.18 -4.82 16.18
CA VAL A 99 10.91 -5.52 16.00
C VAL A 99 9.74 -4.54 15.92
N ARG A 100 8.76 -4.88 15.09
CA ARG A 100 7.52 -4.12 14.93
C ARG A 100 6.49 -4.70 15.88
N ILE A 101 5.94 -3.84 16.74
CA ILE A 101 5.01 -4.26 17.79
C ILE A 101 3.70 -3.49 17.68
N TYR A 102 2.57 -4.20 17.80
CA TYR A 102 1.28 -3.61 18.09
C TYR A 102 0.92 -3.80 19.55
N TRP A 103 0.56 -2.74 20.24
CA TRP A 103 -0.16 -2.82 21.50
C TRP A 103 -1.65 -2.73 21.23
N CYS A 104 -2.39 -3.74 21.67
CA CYS A 104 -3.79 -3.91 21.32
C CYS A 104 -4.63 -4.17 22.58
N GLU A 105 -5.88 -3.78 22.53
CA GLU A 105 -6.89 -4.19 23.51
C GLU A 105 -7.27 -5.66 23.34
N GLU A 106 -7.92 -6.23 24.37
CA GLU A 106 -8.26 -7.66 24.42
C GLU A 106 -9.11 -8.13 23.25
N ASN A 107 -9.96 -7.25 22.71
CA ASN A 107 -10.88 -7.52 21.62
C ASN A 107 -10.34 -7.16 20.23
N PHE A 108 -9.04 -6.94 20.11
CA PHE A 108 -8.40 -6.57 18.84
C PHE A 108 -8.73 -7.54 17.70
N PHE A 109 -8.72 -8.84 17.96
CA PHE A 109 -8.99 -9.86 16.94
C PHE A 109 -10.46 -9.98 16.54
N ASP A 110 -11.37 -9.33 17.27
CA ASP A 110 -12.77 -9.19 16.85
C ASP A 110 -12.91 -8.16 15.70
N PHE A 111 -11.98 -7.21 15.61
CA PHE A 111 -11.91 -6.21 14.54
C PHE A 111 -10.96 -6.64 13.40
N PHE A 112 -9.90 -7.38 13.72
CA PHE A 112 -8.90 -7.85 12.77
C PHE A 112 -8.71 -9.38 12.91
N PRO A 113 -9.64 -10.17 12.37
CA PRO A 113 -9.60 -11.61 12.48
C PRO A 113 -8.29 -12.18 11.92
N GLN A 114 -7.64 -13.05 12.68
CA GLN A 114 -6.40 -13.70 12.26
C GLN A 114 -6.41 -15.19 12.64
N GLU A 115 -5.78 -16.01 11.80
CA GLU A 115 -5.62 -17.43 12.08
C GLU A 115 -4.43 -17.65 13.02
N PHE A 116 -4.66 -18.37 14.11
CA PHE A 116 -3.61 -18.81 15.03
C PHE A 116 -3.07 -20.17 14.60
N ILE A 117 -1.73 -20.27 14.52
CA ILE A 117 -1.03 -21.54 14.26
C ILE A 117 -0.88 -22.30 15.57
N ALA A 118 -0.65 -21.58 16.68
CA ALA A 118 -0.56 -22.12 18.03
C ALA A 118 -1.05 -21.08 19.03
N GLY A 119 -1.66 -21.51 20.14
CA GLY A 119 -2.26 -20.61 21.12
C GLY A 119 -3.54 -19.95 20.62
N ASP A 120 -3.96 -18.89 21.27
CA ASP A 120 -5.14 -18.09 20.93
C ASP A 120 -4.96 -16.63 21.41
N ALA A 121 -5.99 -15.79 21.26
CA ALA A 121 -5.97 -14.36 21.60
C ALA A 121 -5.90 -14.07 23.12
N SER A 122 -5.94 -15.08 23.99
CA SER A 122 -5.98 -14.89 25.45
C SER A 122 -4.72 -14.20 26.01
N PHE A 123 -3.61 -14.23 25.30
CA PHE A 123 -2.39 -13.51 25.66
C PHE A 123 -2.62 -11.98 25.80
N LEU A 124 -3.59 -11.42 25.10
CA LEU A 124 -3.92 -9.99 25.22
C LEU A 124 -4.48 -9.60 26.60
N LYS A 125 -4.87 -10.60 27.44
CA LYS A 125 -5.36 -10.37 28.81
C LYS A 125 -4.23 -10.34 29.84
N VAL A 126 -3.02 -10.76 29.46
CA VAL A 126 -1.90 -10.94 30.37
C VAL A 126 -0.72 -10.05 29.94
N PRO A 127 -0.33 -9.05 30.73
CA PRO A 127 0.74 -8.10 30.35
C PRO A 127 2.11 -8.73 30.09
N SER A 128 2.39 -9.90 30.67
CA SER A 128 3.67 -10.62 30.50
C SER A 128 3.68 -11.60 29.33
N GLU A 129 2.61 -11.66 28.55
CA GLU A 129 2.49 -12.58 27.42
C GLU A 129 2.52 -11.83 26.08
N VAL A 130 2.98 -12.53 25.04
CA VAL A 130 3.10 -11.97 23.69
C VAL A 130 2.65 -12.99 22.64
N GLY A 131 1.94 -12.51 21.63
CA GLY A 131 1.73 -13.23 20.38
C GLY A 131 2.80 -12.83 19.37
N ILE A 132 3.36 -13.82 18.65
CA ILE A 132 4.38 -13.60 17.64
C ILE A 132 3.90 -14.04 16.25
N SER A 133 4.43 -13.42 15.21
CA SER A 133 4.11 -13.79 13.82
C SER A 133 4.78 -15.10 13.42
N GLU A 134 4.21 -15.79 12.43
CA GLU A 134 4.80 -17.03 11.85
C GLU A 134 6.23 -16.79 11.35
N THR A 135 6.46 -15.67 10.68
CA THR A 135 7.80 -15.33 10.15
C THR A 135 8.79 -15.06 11.28
N PHE A 136 8.38 -14.36 12.33
CA PHE A 136 9.22 -14.14 13.51
C PHE A 136 9.54 -15.46 14.21
N ALA A 137 8.54 -16.33 14.43
CA ALA A 137 8.72 -17.65 15.03
C ALA A 137 9.73 -18.50 14.23
N ARG A 138 9.60 -18.54 12.91
CA ARG A 138 10.51 -19.28 12.03
C ARG A 138 11.95 -18.74 12.08
N LYS A 139 12.12 -17.42 12.14
CA LYS A 139 13.41 -16.75 12.14
C LYS A 139 14.19 -16.98 13.43
N HIS A 140 13.53 -16.86 14.59
CA HIS A 140 14.19 -16.86 15.90
C HIS A 140 14.17 -18.22 16.61
N PHE A 141 13.21 -19.08 16.31
CA PHE A 141 13.08 -20.38 16.96
C PHE A 141 13.49 -21.56 16.08
N HIS A 142 13.90 -21.30 14.81
CA HIS A 142 14.50 -22.30 13.90
C HIS A 142 13.75 -23.64 13.78
N GLY A 143 12.42 -23.60 13.91
CA GLY A 143 11.55 -24.78 13.83
C GLY A 143 11.27 -25.47 15.16
N GLU A 144 11.80 -24.97 16.27
CA GLU A 144 11.39 -25.38 17.61
C GLU A 144 10.03 -24.73 17.97
N ASP A 145 9.29 -25.40 18.86
CA ASP A 145 8.04 -24.83 19.37
C ASP A 145 8.34 -23.57 20.20
N PRO A 146 7.83 -22.40 19.82
CA PRO A 146 8.07 -21.16 20.54
C PRO A 146 7.19 -20.99 21.78
N ILE A 147 6.08 -21.74 21.90
CA ILE A 147 5.12 -21.56 23.00
C ILE A 147 5.78 -21.84 24.36
N GLY A 148 5.57 -20.92 25.30
CA GLY A 148 6.15 -20.96 26.64
C GLY A 148 7.62 -20.53 26.74
N LYS A 149 8.27 -20.21 25.62
CA LYS A 149 9.62 -19.63 25.61
C LYS A 149 9.60 -18.14 25.91
N ILE A 150 10.74 -17.62 26.35
CA ILE A 150 10.89 -16.22 26.73
C ILE A 150 11.51 -15.44 25.56
N VAL A 151 10.94 -14.27 25.30
CA VAL A 151 11.50 -13.23 24.43
C VAL A 151 11.78 -12.01 25.30
N THR A 152 13.00 -11.51 25.28
CA THR A 152 13.40 -10.33 26.04
C THR A 152 13.36 -9.10 25.14
N LEU A 153 12.57 -8.10 25.51
CA LEU A 153 12.43 -6.82 24.82
C LEU A 153 12.82 -5.71 25.78
N SER A 154 13.80 -4.89 25.42
CA SER A 154 14.28 -3.79 26.27
C SER A 154 14.48 -4.22 27.74
N ASP A 155 15.13 -5.38 27.95
CA ASP A 155 15.38 -6.04 29.24
C ASP A 155 14.14 -6.50 30.04
N VAL A 156 12.98 -6.54 29.43
CA VAL A 156 11.77 -7.12 30.00
C VAL A 156 11.47 -8.44 29.32
N ASP A 157 11.25 -9.46 30.14
CA ASP A 157 10.95 -10.81 29.68
C ASP A 157 9.47 -11.02 29.45
N TYR A 158 9.12 -11.51 28.26
CA TYR A 158 7.76 -11.86 27.86
C TYR A 158 7.67 -13.33 27.46
N ILE A 159 6.57 -13.98 27.81
CA ILE A 159 6.31 -15.38 27.47
C ILE A 159 5.55 -15.43 26.15
N VAL A 160 6.06 -16.21 25.21
CA VAL A 160 5.34 -16.46 23.94
C VAL A 160 4.16 -17.39 24.23
N SER A 161 2.95 -16.88 24.06
CA SER A 161 1.70 -17.64 24.31
C SER A 161 0.89 -17.91 23.04
N ALA A 162 1.18 -17.23 21.95
CA ALA A 162 0.52 -17.47 20.65
C ALA A 162 1.46 -17.27 19.47
N VAL A 163 1.19 -18.03 18.39
CA VAL A 163 1.77 -17.81 17.06
C VAL A 163 0.63 -17.58 16.09
N TYR A 164 0.61 -16.43 15.44
CA TYR A 164 -0.38 -16.08 14.43
C TYR A 164 0.22 -16.06 13.02
N LYS A 165 -0.61 -16.30 11.99
CA LYS A 165 -0.20 -16.11 10.59
C LYS A 165 0.16 -14.65 10.34
N ASP A 166 1.14 -14.44 9.49
CA ASP A 166 1.59 -13.09 9.16
C ASP A 166 0.44 -12.22 8.63
N PHE A 167 0.30 -11.01 9.18
CA PHE A 167 -0.40 -9.95 8.48
C PHE A 167 0.43 -9.55 7.25
N GLY A 168 -0.19 -9.23 6.17
CA GLY A 168 0.59 -8.80 5.00
C GLY A 168 -0.14 -8.93 3.69
N ASN A 169 -1.27 -9.63 3.71
CA ASN A 169 -2.21 -9.69 2.59
C ASN A 169 -3.58 -9.10 2.97
N GLY A 170 -3.71 -8.53 4.16
CA GLY A 170 -4.90 -7.91 4.72
C GLY A 170 -4.76 -6.40 4.92
N LEU A 171 -5.73 -5.80 5.60
CA LEU A 171 -5.73 -4.38 5.96
C LEU A 171 -4.53 -4.02 6.85
N MET A 172 -4.20 -4.89 7.80
CA MET A 172 -3.08 -4.69 8.72
C MET A 172 -1.73 -4.90 8.04
N LYS A 173 -0.76 -4.01 8.32
CA LYS A 173 0.63 -4.20 7.94
C LYS A 173 1.24 -5.35 8.73
N TYR A 174 2.29 -5.97 8.18
CA TYR A 174 3.08 -6.99 8.87
C TYR A 174 3.66 -6.46 10.18
N GLN A 175 3.53 -7.25 11.23
CA GLN A 175 4.13 -7.00 12.54
C GLN A 175 4.79 -8.28 13.06
N ASP A 176 5.90 -8.09 13.78
CA ASP A 176 6.62 -9.21 14.39
C ASP A 176 5.89 -9.74 15.63
N MET A 177 5.31 -8.82 16.41
CA MET A 177 4.67 -9.14 17.69
C MET A 177 3.40 -8.33 17.91
N ILE A 178 2.50 -8.91 18.70
CA ILE A 178 1.32 -8.24 19.26
C ILE A 178 1.35 -8.41 20.77
N MET A 179 1.11 -7.33 21.50
CA MET A 179 1.15 -7.28 22.95
C MET A 179 -0.11 -6.68 23.51
N SER A 180 -0.45 -7.00 24.74
CA SER A 180 -1.54 -6.37 25.46
C SER A 180 -1.29 -4.87 25.68
N MET A 181 -2.31 -4.04 25.49
CA MET A 181 -2.26 -2.62 25.84
C MET A 181 -1.94 -2.41 27.33
N SER A 182 -2.33 -3.35 28.21
CA SER A 182 -2.02 -3.31 29.64
C SER A 182 -0.52 -3.43 29.94
N THR A 183 0.28 -3.99 29.02
CA THR A 183 1.75 -4.01 29.13
C THR A 183 2.33 -2.61 29.18
N ARG A 184 1.74 -1.67 28.46
CA ARG A 184 2.15 -0.27 28.43
C ARG A 184 1.97 0.42 29.78
N GLY A 185 1.01 -0.01 30.60
CA GLY A 185 0.79 0.50 31.95
C GLY A 185 2.00 0.37 32.87
N THR A 186 2.88 -0.59 32.64
CA THR A 186 4.14 -0.73 33.37
C THR A 186 5.25 0.19 32.82
N MET A 187 5.16 0.62 31.57
CA MET A 187 6.02 1.65 30.95
C MET A 187 5.47 3.08 31.14
N GLN A 188 4.27 3.22 31.66
CA GLN A 188 3.44 4.44 31.71
C GLN A 188 3.91 5.56 32.65
N GLN A 189 5.06 5.48 33.25
CA GLN A 189 5.59 6.65 33.99
C GLN A 189 5.95 7.84 33.09
N VAL A 190 5.78 7.73 31.76
CA VAL A 190 6.28 8.73 30.81
C VAL A 190 5.18 9.48 30.06
N LEU A 191 3.96 8.92 29.91
CA LEU A 191 2.88 9.61 29.15
C LEU A 191 1.55 9.50 29.88
N PRO A 192 0.90 10.63 30.25
CA PRO A 192 -0.47 10.61 30.76
C PRO A 192 -1.41 9.98 29.72
N MET A 193 -2.32 9.10 30.18
CA MET A 193 -3.27 8.40 29.31
C MET A 193 -4.27 9.33 28.60
N ASP A 194 -4.32 10.60 29.00
CA ASP A 194 -5.23 11.63 28.52
C ASP A 194 -4.60 12.63 27.55
N GLU A 195 -3.45 12.30 26.94
CA GLU A 195 -2.85 13.20 25.95
C GLU A 195 -3.72 13.31 24.70
N MET A 196 -3.88 14.52 24.21
CA MET A 196 -4.82 14.93 23.16
C MET A 196 -4.74 14.09 21.87
N LEU A 197 -3.55 13.56 21.55
CA LEU A 197 -3.37 12.63 20.43
C LEU A 197 -2.24 11.66 20.82
N SER A 198 -2.61 10.49 21.35
CA SER A 198 -1.63 9.52 21.85
C SER A 198 -1.11 8.54 20.78
N GLY A 199 -1.39 8.78 19.50
CA GLY A 199 -1.00 7.88 18.42
C GLY A 199 -1.83 6.59 18.37
N MET A 200 -2.95 6.55 19.09
CA MET A 200 -3.88 5.43 19.10
C MET A 200 -4.79 5.45 17.89
N ILE A 201 -5.16 4.29 17.39
CA ILE A 201 -6.23 4.14 16.42
C ILE A 201 -7.42 3.53 17.13
N THR A 202 -8.56 4.20 17.03
CA THR A 202 -9.82 3.72 17.60
C THR A 202 -10.72 3.15 16.52
N MET A 203 -11.05 1.88 16.65
CA MET A 203 -12.09 1.21 15.85
C MET A 203 -13.37 1.12 16.67
N ILE A 204 -14.51 1.27 15.99
CA ILE A 204 -15.85 1.12 16.60
C ILE A 204 -16.70 0.19 15.76
N LYS A 205 -17.56 -0.58 16.41
CA LYS A 205 -18.55 -1.43 15.77
C LYS A 205 -19.96 -0.99 16.20
N PHE A 206 -20.81 -0.73 15.22
CA PHE A 206 -22.23 -0.43 15.46
C PHE A 206 -23.02 -1.72 15.70
N LYS A 207 -24.11 -1.63 16.46
CA LYS A 207 -25.05 -2.73 16.62
C LYS A 207 -25.87 -2.97 15.37
N ASP A 208 -26.26 -4.22 15.16
CA ASP A 208 -27.13 -4.60 14.05
C ASP A 208 -28.44 -3.80 14.02
N GLY A 209 -28.85 -3.39 12.82
CA GLY A 209 -30.15 -2.75 12.59
C GLY A 209 -30.23 -1.27 12.99
N ILE A 210 -29.13 -0.63 13.35
CA ILE A 210 -29.05 0.81 13.63
C ILE A 210 -29.00 1.58 12.30
N ASP A 211 -29.70 2.73 12.26
CA ASP A 211 -29.45 3.73 11.21
C ASP A 211 -28.11 4.43 11.47
N ILE A 212 -27.07 3.87 10.89
CA ILE A 212 -25.68 4.31 11.09
C ILE A 212 -25.49 5.78 10.74
N ASN A 213 -26.14 6.29 9.68
CA ASN A 213 -25.98 7.69 9.26
C ASN A 213 -26.48 8.66 10.35
N SER A 214 -27.65 8.38 10.91
CA SER A 214 -28.22 9.20 12.00
C SER A 214 -27.40 9.10 13.28
N ALA A 215 -26.93 7.89 13.64
CA ALA A 215 -26.10 7.67 14.81
C ALA A 215 -24.74 8.36 14.69
N GLN A 216 -24.09 8.27 13.51
CA GLN A 216 -22.81 8.91 13.25
C GLN A 216 -22.83 10.42 13.50
N ASP A 217 -23.84 11.14 13.01
CA ASP A 217 -23.89 12.59 13.14
C ASP A 217 -23.97 13.04 14.61
N LYS A 218 -24.72 12.28 15.45
CA LYS A 218 -24.79 12.51 16.88
C LYS A 218 -23.43 12.25 17.55
N ILE A 219 -22.83 11.08 17.27
CA ILE A 219 -21.59 10.66 17.92
C ILE A 219 -20.42 11.58 17.52
N LYS A 220 -20.33 11.98 16.24
CA LYS A 220 -19.31 12.91 15.77
C LYS A 220 -19.33 14.23 16.51
N LYS A 221 -20.52 14.77 16.76
CA LYS A 221 -20.69 16.02 17.51
C LYS A 221 -20.19 15.89 18.94
N GLU A 222 -20.53 14.81 19.61
CA GLU A 222 -20.10 14.56 20.98
C GLU A 222 -18.58 14.30 21.08
N ILE A 223 -17.99 13.64 20.08
CA ILE A 223 -16.53 13.46 20.00
C ILE A 223 -15.83 14.83 19.89
N VAL A 224 -16.35 15.72 19.07
CA VAL A 224 -15.82 17.10 18.97
C VAL A 224 -15.92 17.83 20.31
N GLU A 225 -17.05 17.71 21.02
CA GLU A 225 -17.21 18.29 22.36
C GLU A 225 -16.25 17.66 23.38
N TYR A 226 -16.02 16.34 23.31
CA TYR A 226 -15.05 15.62 24.14
C TYR A 226 -13.63 16.16 23.94
N TYR A 227 -13.18 16.31 22.70
CA TYR A 227 -11.85 16.86 22.41
C TYR A 227 -11.70 18.34 22.79
N ASN A 228 -12.76 19.15 22.63
CA ASN A 228 -12.76 20.52 23.10
C ASN A 228 -12.58 20.58 24.62
N GLY A 229 -13.27 19.70 25.37
CA GLY A 229 -13.13 19.60 26.82
C GLY A 229 -11.68 19.25 27.25
N ILE A 230 -11.05 18.30 26.58
CA ILE A 230 -9.64 17.96 26.81
C ILE A 230 -8.73 19.16 26.48
N GLY A 231 -9.01 19.85 25.36
CA GLY A 231 -8.25 21.04 24.97
C GLY A 231 -8.31 22.14 26.00
N ASP A 232 -9.49 22.46 26.52
CA ASP A 232 -9.69 23.48 27.57
C ASP A 232 -8.96 23.10 28.88
N GLN A 233 -8.98 21.81 29.24
CA GLN A 233 -8.21 21.29 30.37
C GLN A 233 -6.71 21.49 30.14
N ARG A 234 -6.20 21.14 28.97
CA ARG A 234 -4.77 21.28 28.63
C ARG A 234 -4.30 22.74 28.59
N VAL A 235 -5.12 23.65 28.07
CA VAL A 235 -4.86 25.10 28.15
C VAL A 235 -4.71 25.52 29.62
N THR A 236 -5.61 25.07 30.49
CA THR A 236 -5.59 25.38 31.91
C THR A 236 -4.31 24.85 32.59
N GLU A 237 -3.90 23.63 32.27
CA GLU A 237 -2.66 23.02 32.78
C GLU A 237 -1.44 23.81 32.35
N LEU A 238 -1.32 24.15 31.06
CA LEU A 238 -0.20 24.93 30.52
C LEU A 238 -0.11 26.34 31.16
N ILE A 239 -1.25 27.00 31.38
CA ILE A 239 -1.27 28.30 32.08
C ILE A 239 -0.81 28.13 33.52
N ASN A 240 -1.23 27.07 34.21
CA ASN A 240 -0.81 26.81 35.59
C ASN A 240 0.69 26.50 35.69
N GLU A 241 1.25 25.82 34.68
CA GLU A 241 2.67 25.43 34.65
C GLU A 241 3.58 26.61 34.28
N TYR A 242 3.20 27.40 33.26
CA TYR A 242 4.05 28.45 32.68
C TYR A 242 3.60 29.88 33.02
N GLY A 243 2.46 30.04 33.72
CA GLY A 243 1.91 31.33 34.13
C GLY A 243 1.01 32.00 33.09
N ASP A 244 0.39 33.10 33.49
CA ASP A 244 -0.57 33.84 32.63
C ASP A 244 0.04 34.39 31.34
N ASP A 245 1.34 34.63 31.30
CA ASP A 245 2.05 35.09 30.09
C ASP A 245 2.06 34.01 28.98
N ALA A 246 1.88 32.74 29.34
CA ALA A 246 1.81 31.63 28.38
C ALA A 246 0.40 31.39 27.80
N LYS A 247 -0.58 32.20 28.16
CA LYS A 247 -2.00 31.99 27.77
C LYS A 247 -2.21 31.93 26.26
N GLU A 248 -1.61 32.86 25.53
CA GLU A 248 -1.68 32.89 24.06
C GLU A 248 -0.98 31.65 23.44
N TYR A 249 0.20 31.30 23.96
CA TYR A 249 0.91 30.09 23.56
C TYR A 249 0.10 28.81 23.82
N ALA A 250 -0.52 28.69 25.00
CA ALA A 250 -1.33 27.54 25.36
C ALA A 250 -2.54 27.38 24.42
N HIS A 251 -3.29 28.46 24.18
CA HIS A 251 -4.42 28.44 23.26
C HIS A 251 -3.99 28.10 21.83
N ASN A 252 -2.92 28.69 21.33
CA ASN A 252 -2.42 28.42 19.97
C ASN A 252 -1.91 26.97 19.82
N THR A 253 -1.27 26.41 20.84
CA THR A 253 -0.81 25.02 20.85
C THR A 253 -1.99 24.05 20.78
N VAL A 254 -3.01 24.25 21.63
CA VAL A 254 -4.20 23.43 21.66
C VAL A 254 -5.01 23.59 20.37
N ALA A 255 -5.21 24.82 19.88
CA ALA A 255 -5.92 25.08 18.64
C ALA A 255 -5.23 24.42 17.43
N ARG A 256 -3.89 24.37 17.40
CA ARG A 256 -3.13 23.68 16.35
C ARG A 256 -3.38 22.17 16.36
N VAL A 257 -3.46 21.56 17.53
CA VAL A 257 -3.71 20.12 17.67
C VAL A 257 -5.17 19.79 17.38
N LEU A 258 -6.12 20.59 17.87
CA LEU A 258 -7.55 20.41 17.62
C LEU A 258 -7.95 20.75 16.19
N GLY A 259 -7.20 21.64 15.51
CA GLY A 259 -7.47 22.04 14.13
C GLY A 259 -8.91 22.51 13.93
N ASP A 260 -9.53 22.12 12.82
CA ASP A 260 -10.92 22.48 12.46
C ASP A 260 -11.98 21.71 13.25
N ASN A 261 -11.60 20.91 14.24
CA ASN A 261 -12.50 20.08 15.05
C ASN A 261 -13.46 19.22 14.19
N HIS A 262 -12.90 18.57 13.17
CA HIS A 262 -13.66 17.74 12.25
C HIS A 262 -13.51 16.26 12.59
N CYS A 263 -14.63 15.61 12.94
CA CYS A 263 -14.68 14.17 13.16
C CYS A 263 -15.39 13.48 12.00
N ARG A 264 -14.78 12.42 11.46
CA ARG A 264 -15.39 11.55 10.48
C ARG A 264 -15.15 10.09 10.83
N PHE A 265 -16.04 9.24 10.36
CA PHE A 265 -15.89 7.80 10.46
C PHE A 265 -15.53 7.23 9.08
N ILE A 266 -14.49 6.40 9.05
CA ILE A 266 -14.02 5.74 7.84
C ILE A 266 -14.44 4.28 7.96
N ARG A 267 -15.33 3.83 7.06
CA ARG A 267 -15.78 2.44 7.06
C ARG A 267 -14.61 1.49 6.80
N TYR A 268 -14.66 0.30 7.40
CA TYR A 268 -13.56 -0.69 7.33
C TYR A 268 -13.06 -0.94 5.91
N ASP A 269 -13.97 -1.11 4.92
CA ASP A 269 -13.58 -1.35 3.53
C ASP A 269 -13.04 -0.11 2.80
N GLU A 270 -13.16 1.08 3.39
CA GLU A 270 -12.64 2.34 2.86
C GLU A 270 -11.30 2.76 3.46
N ILE A 271 -10.89 2.19 4.60
CA ILE A 271 -9.66 2.58 5.31
C ILE A 271 -8.43 2.48 4.39
N THR A 272 -8.31 1.38 3.63
CA THR A 272 -7.17 1.18 2.71
C THR A 272 -7.10 2.20 1.58
N TYR A 273 -8.18 2.93 1.30
CA TYR A 273 -8.28 3.93 0.23
C TYR A 273 -8.23 5.38 0.73
N ASP A 274 -8.18 5.55 2.04
CA ASP A 274 -8.17 6.87 2.66
C ASP A 274 -6.76 7.44 2.71
N GLU A 275 -6.59 8.68 2.26
CA GLU A 275 -5.28 9.34 2.17
C GLU A 275 -4.70 9.69 3.54
N THR A 276 -5.52 9.71 4.59
CA THR A 276 -5.08 9.93 5.98
C THR A 276 -4.53 8.67 6.64
N ASN A 277 -4.53 7.56 5.91
CA ASN A 277 -4.10 6.27 6.40
C ASN A 277 -2.58 6.10 6.32
N GLU A 278 -1.88 6.29 7.42
CA GLU A 278 -0.43 6.03 7.53
C GLU A 278 -0.12 4.65 8.13
N TYR A 279 -1.06 4.07 8.85
CA TYR A 279 -0.85 2.90 9.72
C TYR A 279 -1.22 1.57 9.07
N PHE A 280 -2.22 1.57 8.21
CA PHE A 280 -2.69 0.38 7.52
C PHE A 280 -2.08 0.25 6.13
N THR A 281 -2.41 -0.82 5.44
CA THR A 281 -2.04 -1.02 4.04
C THR A 281 -2.71 0.05 3.17
N LEU A 282 -1.92 0.96 2.62
CA LEU A 282 -2.43 2.07 1.81
C LEU A 282 -2.48 1.70 0.33
N ASN A 283 -3.66 1.82 -0.25
CA ASN A 283 -3.88 1.69 -1.69
C ASN A 283 -4.73 2.87 -2.18
N THR A 284 -4.11 3.99 -2.48
CA THR A 284 -4.85 5.19 -2.85
C THR A 284 -5.80 4.95 -4.03
N LYS A 285 -6.97 5.58 -4.01
CA LYS A 285 -7.93 5.55 -5.14
C LYS A 285 -7.26 5.96 -6.46
N PHE A 286 -6.26 6.82 -6.38
CA PHE A 286 -5.45 7.24 -7.52
C PHE A 286 -4.64 6.08 -8.12
N THR A 287 -3.89 5.35 -7.28
CA THR A 287 -3.12 4.17 -7.71
C THR A 287 -4.00 3.11 -8.35
N ILE A 288 -5.15 2.81 -7.74
CA ILE A 288 -6.11 1.84 -8.29
C ILE A 288 -6.63 2.29 -9.65
N ARG A 289 -6.98 3.57 -9.82
CA ARG A 289 -7.41 4.12 -11.12
C ARG A 289 -6.31 3.98 -12.19
N ILE A 290 -5.06 4.28 -11.83
CA ILE A 290 -3.92 4.10 -12.73
C ILE A 290 -3.79 2.63 -13.15
N VAL A 291 -3.84 1.69 -12.21
CA VAL A 291 -3.71 0.26 -12.50
C VAL A 291 -4.87 -0.22 -13.39
N ILE A 292 -6.11 0.20 -13.13
CA ILE A 292 -7.25 -0.11 -14.00
C ILE A 292 -7.02 0.42 -15.42
N ILE A 293 -6.56 1.66 -15.57
CA ILE A 293 -6.23 2.26 -16.87
C ILE A 293 -5.14 1.45 -17.57
N LEU A 294 -4.08 1.05 -16.85
CA LEU A 294 -3.01 0.21 -17.38
C LEU A 294 -3.52 -1.14 -17.88
N VAL A 295 -4.38 -1.81 -17.11
CA VAL A 295 -5.02 -3.07 -17.53
C VAL A 295 -5.81 -2.88 -18.82
N ILE A 296 -6.61 -1.81 -18.92
CA ILE A 296 -7.38 -1.50 -20.13
C ILE A 296 -6.45 -1.24 -21.33
N ILE A 297 -5.38 -0.47 -21.16
CA ILE A 297 -4.41 -0.17 -22.23
C ILE A 297 -3.70 -1.45 -22.69
N LEU A 298 -3.29 -2.32 -21.76
CA LEU A 298 -2.66 -3.59 -22.09
C LEU A 298 -3.61 -4.51 -22.87
N LEU A 299 -4.88 -4.59 -22.44
CA LEU A 299 -5.91 -5.35 -23.15
C LEU A 299 -6.20 -4.78 -24.55
N LEU A 300 -6.27 -3.46 -24.68
CA LEU A 300 -6.43 -2.81 -25.99
C LEU A 300 -5.23 -3.09 -26.90
N THR A 301 -4.03 -3.04 -26.39
CA THR A 301 -2.79 -3.35 -27.14
C THR A 301 -2.79 -4.81 -27.61
N ALA A 302 -3.15 -5.73 -26.72
CA ALA A 302 -3.28 -7.15 -27.03
C ALA A 302 -4.36 -7.40 -28.11
N LEU A 303 -5.53 -6.74 -27.97
CA LEU A 303 -6.63 -6.79 -28.93
C LEU A 303 -6.20 -6.26 -30.30
N MET A 304 -5.55 -5.11 -30.35
CA MET A 304 -5.04 -4.51 -31.59
C MET A 304 -4.04 -5.40 -32.29
N ASN A 305 -3.11 -5.99 -31.55
CA ASN A 305 -2.12 -6.95 -32.09
C ASN A 305 -2.83 -8.16 -32.73
N TYR A 306 -3.82 -8.73 -32.03
CA TYR A 306 -4.61 -9.85 -32.54
C TYR A 306 -5.40 -9.47 -33.81
N VAL A 307 -6.10 -8.31 -33.78
CA VAL A 307 -6.91 -7.85 -34.91
C VAL A 307 -6.06 -7.53 -36.12
N ASN A 308 -4.96 -6.78 -35.96
CA ASN A 308 -4.04 -6.42 -37.03
C ASN A 308 -3.54 -7.65 -37.80
N LEU A 309 -3.15 -8.69 -37.05
CA LEU A 309 -2.63 -9.92 -37.63
C LEU A 309 -3.74 -10.70 -38.37
N ASN A 310 -4.93 -10.83 -37.78
CA ASN A 310 -6.05 -11.54 -38.41
C ASN A 310 -6.59 -10.82 -39.65
N VAL A 311 -6.63 -9.49 -39.62
CA VAL A 311 -7.04 -8.69 -40.79
C VAL A 311 -5.96 -8.78 -41.89
N ALA A 312 -4.67 -8.79 -41.56
CA ALA A 312 -3.61 -9.02 -42.54
C ALA A 312 -3.72 -10.40 -43.21
N LEU A 313 -4.20 -11.40 -42.49
CA LEU A 313 -4.40 -12.76 -43.00
C LEU A 313 -5.80 -13.01 -43.58
N ALA A 314 -6.73 -12.04 -43.45
CA ALA A 314 -8.13 -12.19 -43.89
C ALA A 314 -8.26 -12.48 -45.39
N GLY A 315 -7.35 -11.98 -46.21
CA GLY A 315 -7.32 -12.28 -47.66
C GLY A 315 -7.11 -13.77 -47.96
N LYS A 316 -6.30 -14.47 -47.16
CA LYS A 316 -6.09 -15.93 -47.31
C LYS A 316 -7.30 -16.73 -46.83
N ARG A 317 -8.02 -16.22 -45.85
CA ARG A 317 -9.19 -16.85 -45.21
C ARG A 317 -10.50 -16.49 -45.91
N GLY A 318 -10.53 -15.36 -46.61
CA GLY A 318 -11.70 -14.89 -47.36
C GLY A 318 -12.18 -15.90 -48.40
N LYS A 319 -11.24 -16.63 -49.05
CA LYS A 319 -11.61 -17.70 -50.01
C LYS A 319 -12.38 -18.85 -49.32
N GLU A 320 -11.93 -19.28 -48.16
CA GLU A 320 -12.62 -20.35 -47.38
C GLU A 320 -14.02 -19.90 -46.93
N ALA A 321 -14.14 -18.66 -46.44
CA ALA A 321 -15.43 -18.10 -46.01
C ALA A 321 -16.40 -17.93 -47.19
N ALA A 322 -15.91 -17.42 -48.30
CA ALA A 322 -16.72 -17.26 -49.51
C ALA A 322 -17.23 -18.63 -50.05
N THR A 323 -16.41 -19.67 -50.02
CA THR A 323 -16.83 -21.02 -50.38
C THR A 323 -17.93 -21.54 -49.44
N LYS A 324 -17.82 -21.30 -48.14
CA LYS A 324 -18.84 -21.67 -47.14
C LYS A 324 -20.15 -20.90 -47.36
N ASN A 325 -20.07 -19.61 -47.68
CA ASN A 325 -21.23 -18.78 -48.01
C ASN A 325 -21.94 -19.29 -49.28
N LEU A 326 -21.20 -19.74 -50.29
CA LEU A 326 -21.76 -20.42 -51.47
C LEU A 326 -22.51 -21.70 -51.15
N LEU A 327 -22.08 -22.40 -50.11
CA LEU A 327 -22.73 -23.62 -49.63
C LEU A 327 -23.88 -23.36 -48.63
N GLY A 328 -24.29 -22.09 -48.46
CA GLY A 328 -25.45 -21.67 -47.66
C GLY A 328 -25.15 -21.33 -46.20
N SER A 329 -23.88 -21.15 -45.81
CA SER A 329 -23.53 -20.74 -44.44
C SER A 329 -24.00 -19.31 -44.15
N GLN A 330 -24.61 -19.13 -42.97
CA GLN A 330 -25.08 -17.80 -42.52
C GLN A 330 -23.92 -16.96 -41.97
N LYS A 331 -24.12 -15.64 -41.99
CA LYS A 331 -23.11 -14.70 -41.42
C LYS A 331 -22.85 -14.95 -39.94
N SER A 332 -23.87 -15.30 -39.18
CA SER A 332 -23.76 -15.65 -37.75
C SER A 332 -22.80 -16.82 -37.50
N GLU A 333 -22.83 -17.83 -38.36
CA GLU A 333 -21.94 -18.99 -38.27
C GLU A 333 -20.47 -18.59 -38.52
N THR A 334 -20.26 -17.62 -39.40
CA THR A 334 -18.93 -17.05 -39.64
C THR A 334 -18.43 -16.30 -38.42
N TYR A 335 -19.25 -15.46 -37.78
CA TYR A 335 -18.88 -14.78 -36.54
C TYR A 335 -18.59 -15.77 -35.41
N PHE A 336 -19.44 -16.78 -35.22
CA PHE A 336 -19.25 -17.80 -34.19
C PHE A 336 -17.96 -18.62 -34.43
N LEU A 337 -17.64 -18.92 -35.68
CA LEU A 337 -16.39 -19.58 -36.02
C LEU A 337 -15.17 -18.75 -35.61
N TYR A 338 -15.17 -17.44 -35.93
CA TYR A 338 -14.07 -16.53 -35.55
C TYR A 338 -14.00 -16.34 -34.03
N PHE A 339 -15.14 -16.25 -33.35
CA PHE A 339 -15.17 -16.20 -31.89
C PHE A 339 -14.53 -17.45 -31.27
N ARG A 340 -14.93 -18.65 -31.71
CA ARG A 340 -14.38 -19.89 -31.20
C ARG A 340 -12.87 -20.02 -31.45
N GLU A 341 -12.40 -19.55 -32.58
CA GLU A 341 -10.96 -19.53 -32.90
C GLU A 341 -10.22 -18.54 -32.00
N ALA A 342 -10.75 -17.32 -31.84
CA ALA A 342 -10.19 -16.31 -30.95
C ALA A 342 -10.18 -16.80 -29.49
N PHE A 343 -11.26 -17.42 -29.02
CA PHE A 343 -11.37 -17.97 -27.67
C PHE A 343 -10.29 -19.03 -27.39
N VAL A 344 -10.10 -19.98 -28.31
CA VAL A 344 -9.09 -21.04 -28.13
C VAL A 344 -7.67 -20.50 -28.08
N ILE A 345 -7.33 -19.55 -28.95
CA ILE A 345 -5.97 -18.98 -28.94
C ILE A 345 -5.76 -18.09 -27.71
N THR A 346 -6.78 -17.31 -27.33
CA THR A 346 -6.69 -16.48 -26.13
C THR A 346 -6.56 -17.34 -24.88
N LEU A 347 -7.35 -18.41 -24.76
CA LEU A 347 -7.24 -19.36 -23.67
C LEU A 347 -5.85 -20.00 -23.59
N PHE A 348 -5.30 -20.44 -24.73
CA PHE A 348 -3.94 -20.99 -24.79
C PHE A 348 -2.90 -19.95 -24.35
N CYS A 349 -3.00 -18.71 -24.86
CA CYS A 349 -2.10 -17.62 -24.47
C CYS A 349 -2.28 -17.20 -23.01
N THR A 350 -3.49 -17.34 -22.44
CA THR A 350 -3.71 -17.09 -21.01
C THR A 350 -2.99 -18.14 -20.15
N ILE A 351 -3.05 -19.40 -20.52
CA ILE A 351 -2.30 -20.47 -19.80
C ILE A 351 -0.80 -20.19 -19.83
N LEU A 352 -0.25 -19.84 -20.99
CA LEU A 352 1.17 -19.47 -21.12
C LEU A 352 1.47 -18.19 -20.34
N GLY A 353 0.58 -17.20 -20.40
CA GLY A 353 0.68 -15.95 -19.67
C GLY A 353 0.65 -16.15 -18.15
N SER A 354 -0.23 -17.04 -17.66
CA SER A 354 -0.27 -17.40 -16.24
C SER A 354 1.02 -18.08 -15.78
N ALA A 355 1.56 -19.00 -16.57
CA ALA A 355 2.84 -19.63 -16.25
C ALA A 355 3.98 -18.61 -16.20
N LEU A 356 4.01 -17.67 -17.17
CA LEU A 356 4.99 -16.57 -17.19
C LEU A 356 4.80 -15.63 -16.00
N ALA A 357 3.56 -15.27 -15.66
CA ALA A 357 3.24 -14.42 -14.52
C ALA A 357 3.76 -15.03 -13.21
N VAL A 358 3.50 -16.31 -12.96
CA VAL A 358 4.01 -17.03 -11.78
C VAL A 358 5.54 -17.08 -11.76
N ALA A 359 6.18 -17.27 -12.91
CA ALA A 359 7.64 -17.34 -12.99
C ALA A 359 8.33 -15.99 -12.71
N VAL A 360 7.70 -14.86 -13.10
CA VAL A 360 8.28 -13.51 -12.95
C VAL A 360 7.91 -12.88 -11.58
N LEU A 361 6.86 -13.33 -10.95
CA LEU A 361 6.33 -12.78 -9.70
C LEU A 361 7.37 -12.67 -8.57
N PRO A 362 8.22 -13.67 -8.27
CA PRO A 362 9.24 -13.54 -7.23
C PRO A 362 10.22 -12.38 -7.50
N SER A 363 10.60 -12.17 -8.76
CA SER A 363 11.50 -11.08 -9.16
C SER A 363 10.83 -9.71 -9.00
N ILE A 364 9.54 -9.60 -9.32
CA ILE A 364 8.78 -8.37 -9.08
C ILE A 364 8.71 -8.09 -7.57
N ASN A 365 8.37 -9.09 -6.76
CA ASN A 365 8.27 -8.92 -5.31
C ASN A 365 9.62 -8.57 -4.67
N SER A 366 10.74 -9.13 -5.16
CA SER A 366 12.07 -8.78 -4.64
C SER A 366 12.47 -7.34 -4.97
N LEU A 367 12.08 -6.83 -6.14
CA LEU A 367 12.30 -5.43 -6.51
C LEU A 367 11.44 -4.47 -5.68
N MET A 368 10.30 -4.94 -5.17
CA MET A 368 9.37 -4.14 -4.38
C MET A 368 9.63 -4.21 -2.88
N GLN A 369 10.52 -5.07 -2.41
CA GLN A 369 10.82 -5.28 -0.98
C GLN A 369 11.37 -4.04 -0.24
N GLY A 370 11.75 -2.99 -0.94
CA GLY A 370 12.15 -1.70 -0.36
C GLY A 370 11.04 -0.64 -0.31
N TYR A 371 9.88 -0.92 -0.88
CA TYR A 371 8.78 0.06 -0.99
C TYR A 371 7.63 -0.32 -0.03
N GLU A 372 7.71 0.12 1.21
CA GLU A 372 6.62 -0.05 2.20
C GLU A 372 5.32 0.65 1.76
N GLY A 373 5.38 1.62 0.87
CA GLY A 373 4.23 2.38 0.36
C GLY A 373 3.34 1.67 -0.67
N LEU A 374 3.73 0.50 -1.19
CA LEU A 374 2.91 -0.32 -2.11
C LEU A 374 2.24 -1.51 -1.40
N GLY A 375 1.84 -1.31 -0.21
CA GLY A 375 0.92 -2.00 0.70
C GLY A 375 0.87 -3.53 0.70
N SER A 376 0.78 -4.21 -0.42
CA SER A 376 0.68 -5.67 -0.46
C SER A 376 1.63 -6.26 -1.49
N LYS A 377 2.30 -7.34 -1.13
CA LYS A 377 3.05 -8.15 -2.09
C LYS A 377 2.12 -8.60 -3.20
N PHE A 378 2.60 -8.53 -4.44
CA PHE A 378 1.86 -9.12 -5.54
C PHE A 378 1.73 -10.63 -5.30
N ASN A 379 0.52 -11.11 -5.26
CA ASN A 379 0.21 -12.54 -5.11
C ASN A 379 -0.76 -12.96 -6.22
N ILE A 380 -0.51 -14.11 -6.83
CA ILE A 380 -1.43 -14.72 -7.79
C ILE A 380 -2.10 -15.90 -7.08
N ALA A 381 -3.20 -15.60 -6.40
CA ALA A 381 -4.07 -16.64 -5.88
C ALA A 381 -5.11 -17.00 -6.95
N PHE A 382 -5.13 -18.26 -7.38
CA PHE A 382 -6.16 -18.78 -8.29
C PHE A 382 -7.46 -19.07 -7.54
N GLU A 383 -7.93 -18.11 -6.78
CA GLU A 383 -9.20 -18.16 -6.09
C GLU A 383 -10.39 -18.04 -7.07
N PRO A 384 -11.60 -18.46 -6.69
CA PRO A 384 -12.77 -18.43 -7.58
C PRO A 384 -13.03 -17.06 -8.20
N LEU A 385 -12.87 -15.97 -7.45
CA LEU A 385 -13.08 -14.61 -7.93
C LEU A 385 -12.02 -14.20 -8.97
N THR A 386 -10.75 -14.50 -8.72
CA THR A 386 -9.65 -14.24 -9.66
C THR A 386 -9.83 -15.04 -10.95
N VAL A 387 -10.18 -16.31 -10.83
CA VAL A 387 -10.47 -17.18 -11.99
C VAL A 387 -11.67 -16.65 -12.78
N ALA A 388 -12.74 -16.22 -12.12
CA ALA A 388 -13.90 -15.62 -12.76
C ALA A 388 -13.54 -14.31 -13.51
N ALA A 389 -12.72 -13.45 -12.90
CA ALA A 389 -12.22 -12.22 -13.53
C ALA A 389 -11.37 -12.53 -14.78
N ILE A 390 -10.47 -13.50 -14.71
CA ILE A 390 -9.65 -13.95 -15.86
C ILE A 390 -10.55 -14.53 -16.96
N LEU A 391 -11.52 -15.38 -16.64
CA LEU A 391 -12.46 -15.95 -17.61
C LEU A 391 -13.32 -14.85 -18.26
N PHE A 392 -13.73 -13.85 -17.51
CA PHE A 392 -14.44 -12.70 -18.04
C PHE A 392 -13.55 -11.93 -19.04
N ILE A 393 -12.30 -11.64 -18.69
CA ILE A 393 -11.32 -10.99 -19.57
C ILE A 393 -11.10 -11.79 -20.85
N ILE A 394 -10.93 -13.12 -20.76
CA ILE A 394 -10.79 -14.00 -21.93
C ILE A 394 -12.05 -13.89 -22.83
N SER A 395 -13.23 -13.94 -22.25
CA SER A 395 -14.49 -13.88 -22.98
C SER A 395 -14.67 -12.55 -23.72
N VAL A 396 -14.46 -11.44 -23.01
CA VAL A 396 -14.56 -10.09 -23.59
C VAL A 396 -13.49 -9.86 -24.67
N THR A 397 -12.24 -10.23 -24.39
CA THR A 397 -11.13 -10.09 -25.36
C THR A 397 -11.39 -10.94 -26.60
N SER A 398 -11.88 -12.17 -26.46
CA SER A 398 -12.21 -13.06 -27.59
C SER A 398 -13.37 -12.54 -28.42
N LEU A 399 -14.40 -11.99 -27.75
CA LEU A 399 -15.57 -11.40 -28.44
C LEU A 399 -15.14 -10.18 -29.28
N LEU A 400 -14.45 -9.22 -28.67
CA LEU A 400 -13.98 -8.03 -29.34
C LEU A 400 -12.99 -8.34 -30.46
N SER A 401 -12.07 -9.28 -30.23
CA SER A 401 -11.08 -9.72 -31.22
C SER A 401 -11.71 -10.39 -32.43
N SER A 402 -12.84 -11.08 -32.26
CA SER A 402 -13.53 -11.79 -33.36
C SER A 402 -14.45 -10.90 -34.18
N MET A 403 -15.01 -9.83 -33.58
CA MET A 403 -15.99 -8.96 -34.25
C MET A 403 -15.42 -8.30 -35.50
N ILE A 404 -14.23 -7.75 -35.42
CA ILE A 404 -13.60 -7.01 -36.53
C ILE A 404 -13.23 -7.95 -37.68
N PRO A 405 -12.44 -9.03 -37.51
CA PRO A 405 -12.16 -9.96 -38.60
C PRO A 405 -13.43 -10.61 -39.16
N GLY A 406 -14.38 -10.99 -38.28
CA GLY A 406 -15.66 -11.57 -38.68
C GLY A 406 -16.46 -10.66 -39.60
N TYR A 407 -16.53 -9.36 -39.23
CA TYR A 407 -17.21 -8.34 -40.07
C TYR A 407 -16.57 -8.20 -41.45
N TYR A 408 -15.25 -8.12 -41.52
CA TYR A 408 -14.55 -8.00 -42.80
C TYR A 408 -14.73 -9.22 -43.67
N VAL A 409 -14.61 -10.43 -43.09
CA VAL A 409 -14.74 -11.67 -43.84
C VAL A 409 -16.18 -11.94 -44.28
N SER A 410 -17.18 -11.57 -43.47
CA SER A 410 -18.59 -11.73 -43.82
C SER A 410 -19.07 -10.87 -44.99
N LYS A 411 -18.31 -9.81 -45.35
CA LYS A 411 -18.62 -8.92 -46.50
C LYS A 411 -18.09 -9.43 -47.83
N PHE A 412 -17.30 -10.51 -47.85
CA PHE A 412 -16.80 -11.07 -49.10
C PHE A 412 -17.91 -11.72 -49.90
N SER A 413 -18.11 -11.24 -51.16
CA SER A 413 -19.02 -11.85 -52.09
C SER A 413 -18.40 -13.07 -52.75
N ALA A 414 -19.19 -14.11 -52.86
CA ALA A 414 -18.79 -15.32 -53.56
C ALA A 414 -18.46 -15.06 -55.05
N LEU A 415 -19.11 -14.06 -55.65
CA LEU A 415 -18.87 -13.66 -57.03
C LEU A 415 -17.47 -13.06 -57.25
N ASP A 416 -16.94 -12.35 -56.24
CA ASP A 416 -15.60 -11.72 -56.33
C ASP A 416 -14.49 -12.76 -56.31
N VAL A 417 -14.74 -13.88 -55.66
CA VAL A 417 -13.78 -15.01 -55.55
C VAL A 417 -13.76 -15.83 -56.87
N THR A 418 -14.92 -16.05 -57.49
CA THR A 418 -15.03 -16.83 -58.73
C THR A 418 -14.48 -16.08 -59.94
N LYS A 419 -14.57 -14.75 -60.00
CA LYS A 419 -14.07 -13.90 -61.11
C LYS A 419 -12.56 -13.66 -61.05
N GLY A 420 -11.84 -14.19 -60.07
CA GLY A 420 -10.39 -13.98 -59.94
C GLY A 420 -9.97 -12.52 -59.67
N THR A 421 -10.94 -11.61 -59.60
CA THR A 421 -10.74 -10.18 -59.37
C THR A 421 -10.52 -9.86 -57.89
N PHE A 422 -10.26 -10.88 -57.08
CA PHE A 422 -10.05 -10.78 -55.65
C PHE A 422 -8.77 -10.01 -55.36
N ARG A 423 -8.81 -8.70 -55.50
CA ARG A 423 -7.82 -7.78 -54.92
C ARG A 423 -8.35 -7.24 -53.61
N PHE A 424 -7.70 -7.60 -52.50
CA PHE A 424 -7.89 -6.98 -51.18
C PHE A 424 -7.46 -5.50 -51.30
N LYS A 425 -8.31 -4.67 -51.99
CA LYS A 425 -7.98 -3.33 -52.40
C LYS A 425 -7.98 -2.29 -51.29
N ARG A 426 -8.42 -2.66 -50.06
CA ARG A 426 -8.37 -1.80 -48.90
C ARG A 426 -7.37 -2.37 -47.89
N LYS A 427 -6.11 -1.94 -47.95
CA LYS A 427 -5.30 -1.79 -46.75
C LYS A 427 -6.18 -0.94 -45.83
N THR A 428 -6.83 -1.58 -44.90
CA THR A 428 -7.88 -0.98 -44.10
C THR A 428 -7.29 0.19 -43.36
N VAL A 429 -7.89 1.35 -43.48
CA VAL A 429 -7.58 2.56 -42.70
C VAL A 429 -7.48 2.20 -41.22
N LEU A 430 -8.35 1.28 -40.77
CA LEU A 430 -8.36 0.73 -39.42
C LEU A 430 -7.02 0.11 -38.99
N ASN A 431 -6.37 -0.72 -39.83
CA ASN A 431 -5.05 -1.30 -39.51
C ASN A 431 -3.98 -0.22 -39.34
N LYS A 432 -4.02 0.81 -40.21
CA LYS A 432 -3.08 1.93 -40.08
C LYS A 432 -3.31 2.72 -38.81
N VAL A 433 -4.58 2.95 -38.45
CA VAL A 433 -4.95 3.61 -37.19
C VAL A 433 -4.50 2.79 -36.00
N PHE A 434 -4.75 1.48 -35.97
CA PHE A 434 -4.32 0.61 -34.87
C PHE A 434 -2.81 0.54 -34.72
N ILE A 435 -2.07 0.39 -35.83
CA ILE A 435 -0.61 0.40 -35.80
C ILE A 435 -0.10 1.78 -35.35
N GLY A 436 -0.68 2.87 -35.84
CA GLY A 436 -0.34 4.22 -35.42
C GLY A 436 -0.56 4.43 -33.92
N LEU A 437 -1.71 3.99 -33.41
CA LEU A 437 -2.04 4.08 -31.99
C LEU A 437 -1.06 3.23 -31.13
N GLN A 438 -0.72 2.02 -31.58
CA GLN A 438 0.27 1.18 -30.88
C GLN A 438 1.65 1.85 -30.83
N ILE A 439 2.09 2.47 -31.93
CA ILE A 439 3.36 3.22 -31.95
C ILE A 439 3.31 4.40 -30.97
N VAL A 440 2.21 5.18 -31.00
CA VAL A 440 2.05 6.30 -30.05
C VAL A 440 2.09 5.82 -28.62
N LEU A 441 1.33 4.78 -28.26
CA LEU A 441 1.35 4.20 -26.91
C LEU A 441 2.76 3.71 -26.51
N SER A 442 3.45 3.01 -27.43
CA SER A 442 4.80 2.52 -27.16
C SER A 442 5.79 3.67 -26.92
N VAL A 443 5.69 4.75 -27.72
CA VAL A 443 6.55 5.94 -27.54
C VAL A 443 6.22 6.62 -26.20
N VAL A 444 4.94 6.79 -25.85
CA VAL A 444 4.54 7.38 -24.58
C VAL A 444 5.10 6.58 -23.39
N PHE A 445 4.92 5.25 -23.39
CA PHE A 445 5.45 4.40 -22.32
C PHE A 445 6.98 4.43 -22.23
N MET A 446 7.66 4.40 -23.39
CA MET A 446 9.12 4.46 -23.44
C MET A 446 9.63 5.81 -22.90
N THR A 447 9.00 6.91 -23.33
CA THR A 447 9.36 8.26 -22.85
C THR A 447 9.13 8.38 -21.35
N PHE A 448 7.96 7.91 -20.86
CA PHE A 448 7.65 7.93 -19.42
C PHE A 448 8.67 7.10 -18.61
N SER A 449 9.00 5.89 -19.08
CA SER A 449 10.03 5.06 -18.42
C SER A 449 11.40 5.74 -18.40
N CYS A 450 11.79 6.40 -19.49
CA CYS A 450 13.05 7.16 -19.54
C CYS A 450 13.04 8.35 -18.57
N ILE A 451 11.93 9.07 -18.50
CA ILE A 451 11.78 10.20 -17.55
C ILE A 451 11.90 9.68 -16.12
N LEU A 452 11.17 8.61 -15.75
CA LEU A 452 11.26 8.01 -14.42
C LEU A 452 12.69 7.56 -14.09
N GLN A 453 13.37 6.93 -15.03
CA GLN A 453 14.75 6.46 -14.83
C GLN A 453 15.72 7.63 -14.63
N VAL A 454 15.59 8.69 -15.44
CA VAL A 454 16.40 9.91 -15.28
C VAL A 454 16.09 10.60 -13.97
N SER A 455 14.80 10.73 -13.61
CA SER A 455 14.40 11.34 -12.32
C SER A 455 14.94 10.56 -11.14
N TYR A 456 14.83 9.23 -11.16
CA TYR A 456 15.40 8.35 -10.14
C TYR A 456 16.92 8.47 -10.05
N HIS A 457 17.61 8.48 -11.20
CA HIS A 457 19.06 8.66 -11.25
C HIS A 457 19.48 10.03 -10.68
N ASN A 458 18.77 11.10 -11.05
CA ASN A 458 19.01 12.44 -10.52
C ASN A 458 18.76 12.50 -9.02
N MET A 459 17.72 11.82 -8.51
CA MET A 459 17.43 11.76 -7.08
C MET A 459 18.53 11.01 -6.30
N LEU A 460 19.03 9.91 -6.84
CA LEU A 460 20.14 9.15 -6.21
C LEU A 460 21.47 9.91 -6.22
N ASN A 461 21.68 10.81 -7.18
CA ASN A 461 22.89 11.61 -7.31
C ASN A 461 22.66 13.07 -6.91
N ALA A 462 21.52 13.41 -6.33
CA ALA A 462 21.29 14.73 -5.78
C ALA A 462 22.27 14.95 -4.62
N GLU A 463 22.83 16.15 -4.55
CA GLU A 463 23.62 16.54 -3.38
C GLU A 463 22.72 16.48 -2.15
N SER A 464 23.10 15.68 -1.17
CA SER A 464 22.36 15.52 0.09
C SER A 464 22.35 16.79 0.95
N GLY A 465 23.14 17.79 0.58
CA GLY A 465 23.29 19.05 1.32
C GLY A 465 24.19 18.91 2.56
N PHE A 466 24.73 17.73 2.79
CA PHE A 466 25.70 17.44 3.85
C PHE A 466 26.69 16.39 3.38
N GLU A 467 27.86 16.34 4.02
CA GLU A 467 28.88 15.35 3.74
C GLU A 467 28.49 14.02 4.41
N HIS A 468 28.31 12.98 3.60
CA HIS A 468 27.88 11.65 4.06
C HIS A 468 28.93 10.57 3.82
N GLU A 469 30.03 10.87 3.15
CA GLU A 469 31.12 9.91 2.94
C GLU A 469 31.79 9.60 4.29
N ASN A 470 31.87 8.31 4.63
CA ASN A 470 32.41 7.80 5.88
C ASN A 470 31.62 8.20 7.16
N LEU A 471 30.36 8.65 7.00
CA LEU A 471 29.46 8.88 8.11
C LEU A 471 28.79 7.56 8.52
N PHE A 472 28.89 7.21 9.79
CA PHE A 472 28.23 6.03 10.36
C PHE A 472 27.28 6.48 11.45
N TYR A 473 26.10 5.95 11.43
CA TYR A 473 25.10 6.17 12.46
C TYR A 473 25.00 4.93 13.35
N LEU A 474 25.25 5.12 14.65
CA LEU A 474 25.11 4.10 15.66
C LEU A 474 23.86 4.36 16.50
N VAL A 475 22.94 3.43 16.50
CA VAL A 475 21.76 3.46 17.39
C VAL A 475 22.10 2.70 18.65
N PRO A 476 22.32 3.39 19.79
CA PRO A 476 22.54 2.71 21.06
C PRO A 476 21.25 2.03 21.54
N SER A 477 21.36 1.03 22.41
CA SER A 477 20.20 0.41 23.08
C SER A 477 19.42 1.45 23.89
N ASP A 478 18.12 1.22 24.10
CA ASP A 478 17.25 2.16 24.82
C ASP A 478 17.76 2.51 26.22
N GLN A 479 18.40 1.57 26.92
CA GLN A 479 19.05 1.84 28.21
C GLN A 479 20.21 2.84 28.10
N LEU A 480 21.03 2.73 27.04
CA LEU A 480 22.11 3.67 26.79
C LEU A 480 21.57 5.05 26.38
N ARG A 481 20.44 5.11 25.66
CA ARG A 481 19.83 6.39 25.24
C ARG A 481 19.34 7.23 26.41
N VAL A 482 18.87 6.58 27.48
CA VAL A 482 18.34 7.24 28.69
C VAL A 482 19.46 7.60 29.69
N ASP A 483 20.56 6.84 29.71
CA ASP A 483 21.68 7.10 30.62
C ASP A 483 22.76 7.95 29.96
N LYS A 484 22.70 9.25 30.20
CA LYS A 484 23.69 10.22 29.73
C LYS A 484 25.14 9.88 30.11
N ASN A 485 25.36 9.23 31.27
CA ASN A 485 26.71 8.84 31.70
C ASN A 485 27.21 7.65 30.89
N ALA A 486 26.35 6.68 30.62
CA ALA A 486 26.69 5.52 29.78
C ALA A 486 26.95 5.97 28.31
N CYS A 487 26.18 6.89 27.78
CA CYS A 487 26.45 7.50 26.47
C CYS A 487 27.81 8.20 26.42
N ASN A 488 28.14 9.01 27.44
CA ASN A 488 29.44 9.67 27.53
C ASN A 488 30.59 8.68 27.64
N ALA A 489 30.42 7.58 28.39
CA ALA A 489 31.41 6.52 28.48
C ALA A 489 31.64 5.86 27.13
N LEU A 490 30.56 5.52 26.41
CA LEU A 490 30.66 4.96 25.05
C LEU A 490 31.36 5.92 24.09
N LYS A 491 31.03 7.23 24.14
CA LYS A 491 31.72 8.24 23.33
C LYS A 491 33.22 8.23 23.60
N ASN A 492 33.64 8.26 24.87
CA ASN A 492 35.05 8.26 25.25
C ASN A 492 35.77 6.98 24.78
N ASP A 493 35.10 5.82 24.85
CA ASP A 493 35.68 4.56 24.38
C ASP A 493 35.85 4.52 22.86
N LEU A 494 34.91 5.09 22.14
CA LEU A 494 34.97 5.20 20.68
C LEU A 494 35.99 6.24 20.19
N GLU A 495 36.19 7.33 20.90
CA GLU A 495 37.20 8.38 20.60
C GLU A 495 38.64 7.86 20.68
N ILE A 496 38.88 6.75 21.38
CA ILE A 496 40.20 6.11 21.46
C ILE A 496 40.54 5.35 20.18
N ILE A 497 39.56 5.04 19.34
CA ILE A 497 39.75 4.27 18.11
C ILE A 497 40.36 5.21 17.04
N PRO A 498 41.58 4.93 16.52
CA PRO A 498 42.28 5.87 15.62
C PRO A 498 41.60 6.08 14.28
N GLU A 499 40.74 5.17 13.86
CA GLU A 499 39.98 5.20 12.62
C GLU A 499 38.76 6.11 12.70
N ILE A 500 38.37 6.53 13.89
CA ILE A 500 37.22 7.41 14.14
C ILE A 500 37.75 8.85 14.27
N SER A 501 37.37 9.71 13.36
CA SER A 501 37.83 11.10 13.34
C SER A 501 37.03 12.01 14.27
N ALA A 502 35.73 11.73 14.44
CA ALA A 502 34.83 12.52 15.28
C ALA A 502 33.61 11.71 15.69
N ILE A 503 33.03 12.02 16.83
CA ILE A 503 31.81 11.42 17.36
C ILE A 503 30.95 12.50 17.98
N ASP A 504 29.66 12.53 17.60
CA ASP A 504 28.68 13.40 18.21
C ASP A 504 27.35 12.68 18.46
N TYR A 505 26.51 13.31 19.28
CA TYR A 505 25.16 12.85 19.56
C TYR A 505 24.14 13.69 18.78
N THR A 506 23.15 13.02 18.21
CA THR A 506 21.98 13.69 17.67
C THR A 506 20.73 12.92 18.10
N TYR A 507 19.64 13.65 18.31
CA TYR A 507 18.33 13.03 18.51
C TYR A 507 17.76 12.57 17.18
N ASP A 508 18.04 13.32 16.11
CA ASP A 508 17.52 13.05 14.78
C ASP A 508 18.67 12.89 13.79
N VAL A 509 18.46 12.04 12.79
CA VAL A 509 19.34 11.95 11.63
C VAL A 509 18.82 12.86 10.52
N PRO A 510 19.70 13.35 9.64
CA PRO A 510 19.27 14.06 8.45
C PRO A 510 18.20 13.25 7.70
N PHE A 511 17.08 13.89 7.34
CA PHE A 511 15.88 13.32 6.73
C PHE A 511 14.91 12.54 7.64
N ASP A 512 15.18 12.40 8.93
CA ASP A 512 14.31 11.73 9.89
C ASP A 512 13.84 12.67 11.01
N GLY A 513 13.83 13.96 10.75
CA GLY A 513 13.38 14.99 11.67
C GLY A 513 11.86 15.17 11.67
N TYR A 514 11.36 15.91 12.66
CA TYR A 514 9.94 16.25 12.75
C TYR A 514 9.51 17.17 11.61
N ILE A 515 8.44 16.81 10.91
CA ILE A 515 7.85 17.66 9.87
C ILE A 515 6.85 18.60 10.53
N PHE A 516 7.15 19.89 10.49
CA PHE A 516 6.21 20.94 10.88
C PHE A 516 5.59 21.57 9.65
N GLN A 517 4.30 21.78 9.72
CA GLN A 517 3.57 22.57 8.73
C GLN A 517 3.32 23.95 9.30
N LEU A 518 3.92 24.96 8.70
CA LEU A 518 3.73 26.34 9.09
C LEU A 518 2.94 27.08 8.01
N PRO A 519 1.79 27.69 8.33
CA PRO A 519 1.12 28.59 7.41
C PRO A 519 1.98 29.85 7.21
N LEU A 520 2.19 30.24 5.95
CA LEU A 520 2.94 31.45 5.60
C LEU A 520 2.12 32.73 5.73
N ASP A 521 0.81 32.61 5.75
CA ASP A 521 -0.13 33.72 5.91
C ASP A 521 -1.37 33.30 6.71
N GLU A 522 -2.22 34.26 7.05
CA GLU A 522 -3.46 34.02 7.82
C GLU A 522 -4.53 33.22 7.04
N SER A 523 -4.29 32.85 5.80
CA SER A 523 -5.28 32.21 4.92
C SER A 523 -5.21 30.69 4.87
N ASP A 524 -4.31 30.04 5.60
CA ASP A 524 -4.05 28.58 5.61
C ASP A 524 -3.81 27.92 4.23
N ASP A 525 -3.88 28.69 3.14
CA ASP A 525 -3.71 28.17 1.78
C ASP A 525 -2.25 27.95 1.37
N ASN A 526 -1.30 28.59 2.07
CA ASN A 526 0.14 28.51 1.83
C ASN A 526 0.86 27.84 3.00
N ILE A 527 0.91 26.52 3.00
CA ILE A 527 1.61 25.74 4.02
C ILE A 527 3.02 25.43 3.56
N VAL A 528 4.02 25.80 4.36
CA VAL A 528 5.41 25.34 4.18
C VAL A 528 5.67 24.19 5.12
N GLN A 529 6.16 23.09 4.58
CA GLN A 529 6.69 21.98 5.36
C GLN A 529 8.15 22.29 5.73
N ILE A 530 8.42 22.29 7.03
CA ILE A 530 9.76 22.46 7.57
C ILE A 530 10.14 21.16 8.26
N ASN A 531 11.25 20.58 7.87
CA ASN A 531 11.86 19.49 8.62
C ASN A 531 12.73 20.11 9.73
N LEU A 532 12.37 19.86 10.98
CA LEU A 532 13.18 20.22 12.13
C LEU A 532 14.07 19.03 12.49
N VAL A 533 15.37 19.28 12.49
CA VAL A 533 16.37 18.31 12.96
C VAL A 533 17.02 18.89 14.20
N GLU A 534 16.82 18.25 15.35
CA GLU A 534 17.51 18.64 16.58
C GLU A 534 18.94 18.09 16.56
N CYS A 535 19.90 18.97 16.46
CA CYS A 535 21.30 18.59 16.49
C CYS A 535 22.14 19.59 17.31
N THR A 536 23.28 19.12 17.80
CA THR A 536 24.25 19.98 18.46
C THR A 536 24.94 20.88 17.43
N GLN A 537 25.54 21.98 17.89
CA GLN A 537 26.34 22.85 17.03
C GLN A 537 27.54 22.09 16.40
N GLU A 538 28.13 21.17 17.15
CA GLU A 538 29.22 20.32 16.67
C GLU A 538 28.74 19.38 15.56
N HIS A 539 27.54 18.78 15.71
CA HIS A 539 26.93 17.92 14.71
C HIS A 539 26.72 18.65 13.38
N SER A 540 26.25 19.89 13.43
CA SER A 540 26.05 20.70 12.23
C SER A 540 27.36 21.01 11.48
N ILE A 541 28.48 21.13 12.21
CA ILE A 541 29.82 21.31 11.63
C ILE A 541 30.30 20.01 10.98
N TYR A 542 30.11 18.85 11.61
CA TYR A 542 30.49 17.55 11.03
C TYR A 542 29.73 17.20 9.76
N LEU A 543 28.48 17.62 9.66
CA LEU A 543 27.68 17.43 8.47
C LEU A 543 27.95 18.46 7.37
N ASP A 544 28.83 19.45 7.61
CA ASP A 544 29.08 20.58 6.70
C ASP A 544 27.77 21.23 6.20
N LEU A 545 26.81 21.42 7.12
CA LEU A 545 25.50 21.98 6.77
C LEU A 545 25.69 23.44 6.29
N LYS A 546 25.22 23.71 5.08
CA LYS A 546 25.26 25.06 4.51
C LYS A 546 24.10 25.87 5.07
N TYR A 547 24.40 26.81 5.94
CA TYR A 547 23.44 27.75 6.50
C TYR A 547 23.12 28.88 5.54
N SER A 548 21.89 29.37 5.58
CA SER A 548 21.58 30.69 5.04
C SER A 548 22.31 31.79 5.87
N PRO A 549 22.80 32.87 5.27
CA PRO A 549 23.71 33.81 5.90
C PRO A 549 23.18 34.58 7.13
N ASP A 550 21.92 34.38 7.52
CA ASP A 550 21.33 35.08 8.67
C ASP A 550 21.22 34.17 9.88
N THR A 551 22.37 33.76 10.41
CA THR A 551 22.48 32.94 11.63
C THR A 551 22.41 33.73 12.94
N SER A 552 22.15 35.02 12.90
CA SER A 552 22.07 35.87 14.09
C SER A 552 20.96 35.44 15.06
N MET A 553 19.87 34.83 14.58
CA MET A 553 18.80 34.29 15.42
C MET A 553 19.21 33.05 16.22
N ILE A 554 20.15 32.23 15.72
CA ILE A 554 20.54 30.95 16.40
C ILE A 554 21.43 31.25 17.62
N GLN A 555 22.19 32.34 17.60
CA GLN A 555 23.03 32.75 18.74
C GLN A 555 22.25 33.42 19.88
N GLU A 556 21.05 33.92 19.63
CA GLU A 556 20.22 34.56 20.67
C GLU A 556 19.32 33.57 21.41
N MET A 557 19.05 32.39 20.84
CA MET A 557 18.39 31.28 21.53
C MET A 557 19.38 30.47 22.35
N GLY A 558 20.05 31.13 23.30
CA GLY A 558 21.01 30.51 24.19
C GLY A 558 20.34 29.41 25.03
N TYR A 559 20.46 28.16 24.60
CA TYR A 559 20.32 27.02 25.48
C TYR A 559 21.61 26.88 26.28
N GLY A 560 21.53 27.32 27.53
CA GLY A 560 22.56 27.07 28.55
C GLY A 560 22.45 25.66 29.08
#